data_05177afe2423e2dec8aafdb4a7abdbdc
#
_entry.id   05177afe2423e2dec8aafdb4a7abdbdc
#
_cell.length_a   1.000
_cell.length_b   1.000
_cell.length_c   1.000
_cell.angle_alpha   90.00
_cell.angle_beta   90.00
_cell.angle_gamma   90.00
#
_symmetry.space_group_name_H-M   'P 1'
#
loop_
_entity.id
_entity.type
_entity.pdbx_description
1 polymer ?
#
loop_
_entity_poly.entity_id
_entity_poly.type
_entity_poly.pdbx_seq_one_letter_code
_entity_poly.pdbx_strand_id
1 'polypeptide(L)'
;MKIPALPSSLVTPFHGFAILCGTGLLAALLWPDPLVRRVLFLHVLVFLQGILSLQIGEAECGYGPLPLGARLWRLLFFSFLALALALPFLLVYRAETAASWPSFLASLAFLFAHGFGWALVGYALAAVIRWEGLRFLAKYGGFLVASLVPLVFGWPITGLIVLPALWEGRGPGLLGLALYLSLSGVGGIWWWKKPRRFSGK
;
A
#
# COMPACT_ATOMS: atom_id res chain seq x y z
N MET A 1 12.39 16.07 -14.74
CA MET A 1 11.16 15.29 -14.55
C MET A 1 10.20 16.15 -13.75
N LYS A 2 8.98 16.43 -14.24
CA LYS A 2 8.01 17.26 -13.50
C LYS A 2 7.33 16.43 -12.42
N ILE A 3 7.10 17.03 -11.24
CA ILE A 3 6.33 16.43 -10.15
C ILE A 3 4.90 16.20 -10.66
N PRO A 4 4.33 14.97 -10.53
CA PRO A 4 2.97 14.72 -10.96
C PRO A 4 1.95 15.54 -10.16
N ALA A 5 1.01 16.19 -10.84
CA ALA A 5 -0.11 16.83 -10.16
C ALA A 5 -1.01 15.76 -9.52
N LEU A 6 -1.46 16.01 -8.28
CA LEU A 6 -2.37 15.13 -7.56
C LEU A 6 -3.76 15.23 -8.22
N PRO A 7 -4.36 14.09 -8.67
CA PRO A 7 -5.74 14.06 -9.13
C PRO A 7 -6.70 14.54 -8.05
N SER A 8 -7.74 15.30 -8.42
CA SER A 8 -8.74 15.81 -7.47
C SER A 8 -9.43 14.68 -6.70
N SER A 9 -9.63 13.52 -7.34
CA SER A 9 -10.20 12.32 -6.72
C SER A 9 -9.32 11.72 -5.62
N LEU A 10 -8.02 12.03 -5.58
CA LEU A 10 -7.09 11.54 -4.55
C LEU A 10 -6.87 12.53 -3.40
N VAL A 11 -7.29 13.78 -3.54
CA VAL A 11 -7.08 14.81 -2.50
C VAL A 11 -7.68 14.37 -1.16
N THR A 12 -8.98 14.00 -1.16
CA THR A 12 -9.67 13.53 0.07
C THR A 12 -9.08 12.24 0.64
N PRO A 13 -8.81 11.18 -0.17
CA PRO A 13 -8.12 9.98 0.34
C PRO A 13 -6.75 10.26 0.98
N PHE A 14 -5.93 11.11 0.37
CA PHE A 14 -4.63 11.46 0.94
C PHE A 14 -4.76 12.28 2.23
N HIS A 15 -5.69 13.23 2.30
CA HIS A 15 -5.98 13.96 3.55
C HIS A 15 -6.46 13.02 4.65
N GLY A 16 -7.42 12.12 4.34
CA GLY A 16 -7.89 11.12 5.30
C GLY A 16 -6.74 10.24 5.82
N PHE A 17 -5.88 9.76 4.93
CA PHE A 17 -4.73 8.96 5.30
C PHE A 17 -3.72 9.74 6.17
N ALA A 18 -3.45 11.02 5.84
CA ALA A 18 -2.57 11.87 6.64
C ALA A 18 -3.14 12.14 8.04
N ILE A 19 -4.45 12.39 8.15
CA ILE A 19 -5.13 12.55 9.45
C ILE A 19 -5.03 11.26 10.25
N LEU A 20 -5.26 10.09 9.64
CA LEU A 20 -5.15 8.80 10.32
C LEU A 20 -3.71 8.50 10.77
N CYS A 21 -2.70 8.84 9.97
CA CYS A 21 -1.30 8.74 10.39
C CYS A 21 -0.99 9.69 11.56
N GLY A 22 -1.52 10.92 11.52
CA GLY A 22 -1.36 11.90 12.60
C GLY A 22 -2.05 11.47 13.91
N THR A 23 -3.28 10.98 13.83
CA THR A 23 -4.00 10.44 15.00
C THR A 23 -3.33 9.17 15.52
N GLY A 24 -2.83 8.30 14.65
CA GLY A 24 -2.04 7.13 15.02
C GLY A 24 -0.74 7.51 15.73
N LEU A 25 -0.07 8.59 15.28
CA LEU A 25 1.10 9.15 15.95
C LEU A 25 0.78 9.61 17.36
N LEU A 26 -0.29 10.39 17.54
CA LEU A 26 -0.73 10.86 18.86
C LEU A 26 -1.11 9.67 19.76
N ALA A 27 -1.83 8.70 19.21
CA ALA A 27 -2.20 7.51 19.95
C ALA A 27 -0.98 6.67 20.35
N ALA A 28 0.03 6.54 19.47
CA ALA A 28 1.27 5.84 19.81
C ALA A 28 2.04 6.49 20.96
N LEU A 29 1.98 7.82 21.07
CA LEU A 29 2.63 8.57 22.14
C LEU A 29 1.84 8.52 23.47
N LEU A 30 0.50 8.52 23.40
CA LEU A 30 -0.37 8.68 24.57
C LEU A 30 -0.91 7.36 25.14
N TRP A 31 -0.86 6.27 24.36
CA TRP A 31 -1.46 5.00 24.75
C TRP A 31 -0.60 4.25 25.77
N PRO A 32 -1.14 3.85 26.93
CA PRO A 32 -0.35 3.26 28.00
C PRO A 32 0.05 1.80 27.74
N ASP A 33 -0.73 1.05 26.93
CA ASP A 33 -0.49 -0.37 26.73
C ASP A 33 0.47 -0.64 25.55
N PRO A 34 1.68 -1.17 25.82
CA PRO A 34 2.67 -1.45 24.78
C PRO A 34 2.26 -2.59 23.85
N LEU A 35 1.43 -3.55 24.26
CA LEU A 35 0.96 -4.64 23.41
C LEU A 35 -0.01 -4.14 22.33
N VAL A 36 -0.97 -3.34 22.72
CA VAL A 36 -1.92 -2.72 21.79
C VAL A 36 -1.17 -1.83 20.80
N ARG A 37 -0.19 -1.05 21.26
CA ARG A 37 0.66 -0.26 20.38
C ARG A 37 1.37 -1.14 19.32
N ARG A 38 2.03 -2.21 19.75
CA ARG A 38 2.88 -3.04 18.88
C ARG A 38 2.10 -3.76 17.76
N VAL A 39 0.87 -4.14 18.01
CA VAL A 39 0.11 -4.99 17.10
C VAL A 39 -0.90 -4.17 16.30
N LEU A 40 -1.75 -3.41 16.97
CA LEU A 40 -2.89 -2.76 16.33
C LEU A 40 -2.46 -1.69 15.31
N PHE A 41 -1.50 -0.84 15.66
CA PHE A 41 -1.15 0.29 14.79
C PHE A 41 -0.52 -0.13 13.46
N LEU A 42 0.33 -1.16 13.45
CA LEU A 42 0.90 -1.67 12.19
C LEU A 42 -0.16 -2.33 11.31
N HIS A 43 -1.11 -3.05 11.92
CA HIS A 43 -2.21 -3.66 11.17
C HIS A 43 -3.11 -2.60 10.54
N VAL A 44 -3.51 -1.59 11.31
CA VAL A 44 -4.32 -0.48 10.81
C VAL A 44 -3.59 0.27 9.69
N LEU A 45 -2.30 0.58 9.88
CA LEU A 45 -1.51 1.29 8.89
C LEU A 45 -1.46 0.53 7.56
N VAL A 46 -1.07 -0.76 7.56
CA VAL A 46 -0.94 -1.53 6.33
C VAL A 46 -2.28 -1.72 5.63
N PHE A 47 -3.35 -1.88 6.39
CA PHE A 47 -4.70 -2.02 5.86
C PHE A 47 -5.17 -0.72 5.18
N LEU A 48 -5.03 0.43 5.84
CA LEU A 48 -5.40 1.73 5.29
C LEU A 48 -4.53 2.12 4.09
N GLN A 49 -3.24 1.82 4.14
CA GLN A 49 -2.35 2.01 3.00
C GLN A 49 -2.79 1.19 1.78
N GLY A 50 -3.21 -0.06 1.99
CA GLY A 50 -3.73 -0.91 0.91
C GLY A 50 -4.97 -0.31 0.26
N ILE A 51 -5.93 0.20 1.06
CA ILE A 51 -7.12 0.90 0.57
C ILE A 51 -6.74 2.16 -0.23
N LEU A 52 -5.86 3.01 0.30
CA LEU A 52 -5.38 4.21 -0.40
C LEU A 52 -4.70 3.83 -1.72
N SER A 53 -3.91 2.77 -1.73
CA SER A 53 -3.19 2.32 -2.92
C SER A 53 -4.14 1.83 -4.01
N LEU A 54 -5.21 1.11 -3.67
CA LEU A 54 -6.26 0.75 -4.60
C LEU A 54 -6.93 1.98 -5.25
N GLN A 55 -7.15 3.04 -4.47
CA GLN A 55 -7.71 4.30 -4.96
C GLN A 55 -6.73 5.04 -5.86
N ILE A 56 -5.43 5.04 -5.54
CA ILE A 56 -4.37 5.58 -6.41
C ILE A 56 -4.42 4.90 -7.78
N GLY A 57 -4.48 3.56 -7.81
CA GLY A 57 -4.54 2.81 -9.06
C GLY A 57 -5.78 3.14 -9.88
N GLU A 58 -6.96 3.20 -9.27
CA GLU A 58 -8.21 3.55 -9.94
C GLU A 58 -8.18 4.98 -10.52
N ALA A 59 -7.72 5.95 -9.74
CA ALA A 59 -7.61 7.34 -10.18
C ALA A 59 -6.66 7.49 -11.38
N GLU A 60 -5.54 6.76 -11.39
CA GLU A 60 -4.60 6.77 -12.52
C GLU A 60 -5.17 6.10 -13.77
N CYS A 61 -6.07 5.15 -13.65
CA CYS A 61 -6.80 4.58 -14.79
C CYS A 61 -7.69 5.64 -15.46
N GLY A 62 -8.33 6.50 -14.68
CA GLY A 62 -9.18 7.59 -15.17
C GLY A 62 -8.46 8.85 -15.66
N TYR A 63 -7.16 8.96 -15.48
CA TYR A 63 -6.37 10.19 -15.74
C TYR A 63 -6.01 10.40 -17.22
N GLY A 64 -6.89 10.15 -18.16
CA GLY A 64 -6.66 10.49 -19.56
C GLY A 64 -5.51 9.72 -20.27
N PRO A 65 -5.21 10.05 -21.53
CA PRO A 65 -4.21 9.35 -22.32
C PRO A 65 -2.79 9.77 -21.92
N LEU A 66 -2.12 8.97 -21.10
CA LEU A 66 -0.71 9.12 -20.76
C LEU A 66 0.11 7.97 -21.34
N PRO A 67 1.39 8.21 -21.74
CA PRO A 67 2.30 7.14 -22.08
C PRO A 67 2.53 6.24 -20.86
N LEU A 68 2.74 4.95 -21.11
CA LEU A 68 2.84 3.92 -20.08
C LEU A 68 3.89 4.23 -19.01
N GLY A 69 5.07 4.71 -19.44
CA GLY A 69 6.14 5.09 -18.51
C GLY A 69 5.75 6.24 -17.57
N ALA A 70 4.99 7.23 -18.07
CA ALA A 70 4.50 8.32 -17.24
C ALA A 70 3.48 7.83 -16.20
N ARG A 71 2.59 6.88 -16.56
CA ARG A 71 1.65 6.27 -15.59
C ARG A 71 2.37 5.47 -14.53
N LEU A 72 3.32 4.63 -14.93
CA LEU A 72 4.10 3.85 -13.97
C LEU A 72 4.85 4.76 -13.00
N TRP A 73 5.47 5.84 -13.52
CA TRP A 73 6.10 6.86 -12.70
C TRP A 73 5.13 7.50 -11.70
N ARG A 74 3.91 7.83 -12.13
CA ARG A 74 2.89 8.43 -11.25
C ARG A 74 2.45 7.44 -10.17
N LEU A 75 2.21 6.16 -10.50
CA LEU A 75 1.90 5.13 -9.51
C LEU A 75 3.01 4.97 -8.47
N LEU A 76 4.27 4.91 -8.92
CA LEU A 76 5.44 4.86 -8.02
C LEU A 76 5.52 6.11 -7.13
N PHE A 77 5.33 7.28 -7.72
CA PHE A 77 5.39 8.55 -7.01
C PHE A 77 4.30 8.65 -5.92
N PHE A 78 3.05 8.31 -6.24
CA PHE A 78 1.98 8.37 -5.25
C PHE A 78 2.09 7.26 -4.19
N SER A 79 2.59 6.09 -4.52
CA SER A 79 2.92 5.05 -3.53
C SER A 79 4.03 5.51 -2.59
N PHE A 80 5.05 6.20 -3.12
CA PHE A 80 6.09 6.81 -2.32
C PHE A 80 5.56 7.96 -1.45
N LEU A 81 4.67 8.80 -1.98
CA LEU A 81 4.04 9.88 -1.22
C LEU A 81 3.22 9.35 -0.04
N ALA A 82 2.46 8.26 -0.24
CA ALA A 82 1.72 7.60 0.85
C ALA A 82 2.68 7.08 1.94
N LEU A 83 3.81 6.48 1.56
CA LEU A 83 4.84 6.07 2.51
C LEU A 83 5.47 7.27 3.24
N ALA A 84 5.76 8.36 2.53
CA ALA A 84 6.32 9.57 3.11
C ALA A 84 5.40 10.20 4.16
N LEU A 85 4.08 10.18 3.94
CA LEU A 85 3.09 10.63 4.91
C LEU A 85 3.05 9.76 6.17
N ALA A 86 3.29 8.45 6.04
CA ALA A 86 3.36 7.54 7.18
C ALA A 86 4.71 7.60 7.93
N LEU A 87 5.76 8.16 7.31
CA LEU A 87 7.12 8.13 7.86
C LEU A 87 7.26 8.76 9.26
N PRO A 88 6.68 9.94 9.57
CA PRO A 88 6.75 10.53 10.91
C PRO A 88 6.20 9.58 11.98
N PHE A 89 5.03 8.97 11.72
CA PHE A 89 4.46 7.94 12.59
C PHE A 89 5.41 6.75 12.77
N LEU A 90 5.94 6.21 11.68
CA LEU A 90 6.82 5.04 11.71
C LEU A 90 8.13 5.30 12.46
N LEU A 91 8.69 6.51 12.36
CA LEU A 91 9.90 6.90 13.10
C LEU A 91 9.66 6.95 14.60
N VAL A 92 8.58 7.59 15.04
CA VAL A 92 8.21 7.63 16.46
C VAL A 92 7.88 6.23 16.95
N TYR A 93 7.09 5.47 16.18
CA TYR A 93 6.74 4.11 16.52
C TYR A 93 7.98 3.19 16.65
N ARG A 94 8.99 3.40 15.78
CA ARG A 94 10.28 2.71 15.90
C ARG A 94 10.98 3.06 17.22
N ALA A 95 11.02 4.32 17.61
CA ALA A 95 11.65 4.74 18.87
C ALA A 95 10.95 4.11 20.07
N GLU A 96 9.63 4.12 20.10
CA GLU A 96 8.81 3.55 21.18
C GLU A 96 8.91 2.03 21.29
N THR A 97 9.09 1.32 20.17
CA THR A 97 9.18 -0.15 20.14
C THR A 97 10.60 -0.67 20.14
N ALA A 98 11.60 0.22 20.10
CA ALA A 98 13.03 -0.11 20.00
C ALA A 98 13.36 -1.05 18.82
N ALA A 99 12.59 -0.96 17.72
CA ALA A 99 12.84 -1.80 16.53
C ALA A 99 14.21 -1.50 15.91
N SER A 100 14.91 -2.54 15.47
CA SER A 100 16.22 -2.41 14.83
C SER A 100 16.16 -1.62 13.52
N TRP A 101 17.25 -0.95 13.13
CA TRP A 101 17.30 -0.26 11.83
C TRP A 101 17.09 -1.19 10.63
N PRO A 102 17.68 -2.41 10.58
CA PRO A 102 17.39 -3.35 9.50
C PRO A 102 15.92 -3.72 9.41
N SER A 103 15.25 -4.02 10.53
CA SER A 103 13.82 -4.33 10.58
C SER A 103 12.96 -3.15 10.11
N PHE A 104 13.33 -1.94 10.52
CA PHE A 104 12.66 -0.72 10.09
C PHE A 104 12.77 -0.50 8.58
N LEU A 105 13.98 -0.60 8.02
CA LEU A 105 14.21 -0.44 6.58
C LEU A 105 13.51 -1.53 5.76
N ALA A 106 13.53 -2.79 6.23
CA ALA A 106 12.78 -3.88 5.61
C ALA A 106 11.27 -3.61 5.62
N SER A 107 10.75 -3.05 6.72
CA SER A 107 9.33 -2.66 6.82
C SER A 107 8.96 -1.52 5.87
N LEU A 108 9.85 -0.53 5.69
CA LEU A 108 9.63 0.54 4.69
C LEU A 108 9.63 -0.01 3.26
N ALA A 109 10.58 -0.89 2.93
CA ALA A 109 10.63 -1.55 1.63
C ALA A 109 9.37 -2.39 1.37
N PHE A 110 8.90 -3.11 2.39
CA PHE A 110 7.65 -3.85 2.32
C PHE A 110 6.44 -2.94 2.11
N LEU A 111 6.27 -1.88 2.88
CA LEU A 111 5.17 -0.94 2.74
C LEU A 111 5.14 -0.31 1.35
N PHE A 112 6.31 0.05 0.81
CA PHE A 112 6.39 0.55 -0.57
C PHE A 112 5.93 -0.51 -1.58
N ALA A 113 6.47 -1.74 -1.51
CA ALA A 113 6.12 -2.83 -2.42
C ALA A 113 4.63 -3.22 -2.30
N HIS A 114 4.10 -3.30 -1.08
CA HIS A 114 2.70 -3.55 -0.79
C HIS A 114 1.80 -2.46 -1.38
N GLY A 115 2.11 -1.19 -1.12
CA GLY A 115 1.34 -0.06 -1.66
C GLY A 115 1.38 -0.03 -3.18
N PHE A 116 2.54 -0.17 -3.80
CA PHE A 116 2.67 -0.20 -5.25
C PHE A 116 1.95 -1.41 -5.88
N GLY A 117 2.05 -2.59 -5.28
CA GLY A 117 1.33 -3.79 -5.73
C GLY A 117 -0.19 -3.59 -5.74
N TRP A 118 -0.76 -3.07 -4.65
CA TRP A 118 -2.20 -2.77 -4.60
C TRP A 118 -2.62 -1.63 -5.53
N ALA A 119 -1.75 -0.66 -5.81
CA ALA A 119 -2.02 0.36 -6.82
C ALA A 119 -2.10 -0.24 -8.24
N LEU A 120 -1.24 -1.20 -8.57
CA LEU A 120 -1.33 -1.96 -9.82
C LEU A 120 -2.64 -2.77 -9.90
N VAL A 121 -3.07 -3.41 -8.81
CA VAL A 121 -4.35 -4.14 -8.75
C VAL A 121 -5.52 -3.17 -8.94
N GLY A 122 -5.55 -2.04 -8.24
CA GLY A 122 -6.59 -1.02 -8.37
C GLY A 122 -6.72 -0.50 -9.80
N TYR A 123 -5.61 -0.24 -10.45
CA TYR A 123 -5.58 0.14 -11.86
C TYR A 123 -6.11 -0.99 -12.77
N ALA A 124 -5.66 -2.22 -12.58
CA ALA A 124 -6.09 -3.35 -13.41
C ALA A 124 -7.60 -3.59 -13.30
N LEU A 125 -8.15 -3.54 -12.09
CA LEU A 125 -9.60 -3.68 -11.85
C LEU A 125 -10.38 -2.55 -12.53
N ALA A 126 -9.91 -1.30 -12.43
CA ALA A 126 -10.54 -0.17 -13.08
C ALA A 126 -10.49 -0.24 -14.61
N ALA A 127 -9.41 -0.79 -15.16
CA ALA A 127 -9.26 -0.98 -16.61
C ALA A 127 -10.15 -2.10 -17.18
N VAL A 128 -10.46 -3.12 -16.38
CA VAL A 128 -11.21 -4.32 -16.84
C VAL A 128 -12.70 -4.21 -16.51
N ILE A 129 -13.03 -3.74 -15.31
CA ILE A 129 -14.40 -3.73 -14.81
C ILE A 129 -15.04 -2.36 -15.04
N ARG A 130 -15.96 -2.27 -16.01
CA ARG A 130 -16.66 -1.03 -16.34
C ARG A 130 -17.81 -0.70 -15.39
N TRP A 131 -18.49 -1.73 -14.87
CA TRP A 131 -19.60 -1.54 -13.95
C TRP A 131 -19.08 -1.15 -12.56
N GLU A 132 -19.46 0.03 -12.10
CA GLU A 132 -18.91 0.67 -10.89
C GLU A 132 -19.18 -0.16 -9.62
N GLY A 133 -20.41 -0.69 -9.46
CA GLY A 133 -20.76 -1.52 -8.31
C GLY A 133 -19.93 -2.80 -8.22
N LEU A 134 -19.74 -3.49 -9.36
CA LEU A 134 -18.88 -4.68 -9.41
C LEU A 134 -17.40 -4.34 -9.15
N ARG A 135 -16.93 -3.21 -9.69
CA ARG A 135 -15.57 -2.72 -9.46
C ARG A 135 -15.34 -2.39 -7.99
N PHE A 136 -16.31 -1.74 -7.33
CA PHE A 136 -16.26 -1.48 -5.89
C PHE A 136 -16.17 -2.78 -5.10
N LEU A 137 -17.06 -3.74 -5.38
CA LEU A 137 -17.06 -5.04 -4.72
C LEU A 137 -15.76 -5.82 -4.96
N ALA A 138 -15.29 -5.90 -6.19
CA ALA A 138 -14.05 -6.60 -6.52
C ALA A 138 -12.83 -5.95 -5.87
N LYS A 139 -12.79 -4.62 -5.82
CA LYS A 139 -11.68 -3.85 -5.24
C LYS A 139 -11.61 -4.02 -3.73
N TYR A 140 -12.69 -3.68 -3.03
CA TYR A 140 -12.68 -3.68 -1.56
C TYR A 140 -12.98 -5.06 -0.96
N GLY A 141 -13.92 -5.80 -1.54
CA GLY A 141 -14.21 -7.17 -1.14
C GLY A 141 -13.03 -8.10 -1.40
N GLY A 142 -12.41 -8.00 -2.60
CA GLY A 142 -11.20 -8.74 -2.94
C GLY A 142 -10.03 -8.41 -2.02
N PHE A 143 -9.83 -7.13 -1.69
CA PHE A 143 -8.81 -6.69 -0.75
C PHE A 143 -9.05 -7.25 0.67
N LEU A 144 -10.29 -7.20 1.16
CA LEU A 144 -10.67 -7.76 2.46
C LEU A 144 -10.38 -9.26 2.50
N VAL A 145 -10.82 -10.01 1.49
CA VAL A 145 -10.58 -11.46 1.39
C VAL A 145 -9.07 -11.74 1.35
N ALA A 146 -8.32 -11.05 0.50
CA ALA A 146 -6.87 -11.23 0.38
C ALA A 146 -6.10 -10.85 1.66
N SER A 147 -6.64 -9.97 2.49
CA SER A 147 -6.03 -9.56 3.75
C SER A 147 -6.41 -10.47 4.91
N LEU A 148 -7.70 -10.80 5.05
CA LEU A 148 -8.23 -11.49 6.22
C LEU A 148 -8.16 -13.02 6.11
N VAL A 149 -8.38 -13.60 4.94
CA VAL A 149 -8.33 -15.07 4.78
C VAL A 149 -6.95 -15.63 5.14
N PRO A 150 -5.83 -15.10 4.59
CA PRO A 150 -4.51 -15.56 5.00
C PRO A 150 -4.20 -15.29 6.47
N LEU A 151 -4.75 -14.20 7.05
CA LEU A 151 -4.60 -13.91 8.48
C LEU A 151 -5.21 -15.02 9.35
N VAL A 152 -6.43 -15.48 9.01
CA VAL A 152 -7.10 -16.56 9.75
C VAL A 152 -6.31 -17.86 9.68
N PHE A 153 -5.69 -18.16 8.53
CA PHE A 153 -4.88 -19.38 8.35
C PHE A 153 -3.40 -19.22 8.77
N GLY A 154 -2.99 -18.04 9.24
CA GLY A 154 -1.60 -17.76 9.62
C GLY A 154 -0.61 -17.76 8.45
N TRP A 155 -1.07 -17.57 7.21
CA TRP A 155 -0.20 -17.56 6.04
C TRP A 155 0.61 -16.27 5.95
N PRO A 156 1.95 -16.33 5.83
CA PRO A 156 2.80 -15.14 5.78
C PRO A 156 2.79 -14.44 4.41
N ILE A 157 1.60 -14.32 3.82
CA ILE A 157 1.37 -13.67 2.52
C ILE A 157 0.48 -12.43 2.62
N THR A 158 -0.12 -12.18 3.79
CA THR A 158 -0.88 -10.94 4.02
C THR A 158 -0.01 -9.88 4.67
N GLY A 159 -0.21 -8.62 4.27
CA GLY A 159 0.46 -7.49 4.90
C GLY A 159 0.24 -7.40 6.41
N LEU A 160 -0.89 -7.90 6.89
CA LEU A 160 -1.24 -7.95 8.30
C LEU A 160 -0.32 -8.88 9.14
N ILE A 161 0.29 -9.89 8.52
CA ILE A 161 1.28 -10.76 9.18
C ILE A 161 2.70 -10.30 8.86
N VAL A 162 2.95 -9.94 7.60
CA VAL A 162 4.30 -9.63 7.11
C VAL A 162 4.88 -8.41 7.80
N LEU A 163 4.12 -7.31 7.91
CA LEU A 163 4.63 -6.07 8.48
C LEU A 163 5.02 -6.21 9.97
N PRO A 164 4.17 -6.76 10.85
CA PRO A 164 4.57 -7.00 12.23
C PRO A 164 5.75 -7.97 12.36
N ALA A 165 5.80 -9.02 11.54
CA ALA A 165 6.91 -9.97 11.55
C ALA A 165 8.24 -9.34 11.13
N LEU A 166 8.25 -8.44 10.12
CA LEU A 166 9.42 -7.66 9.73
C LEU A 166 9.85 -6.70 10.84
N TRP A 167 8.87 -6.03 11.44
CA TRP A 167 9.12 -5.09 12.52
C TRP A 167 9.82 -5.74 13.71
N GLU A 168 9.43 -6.95 14.03
CA GLU A 168 10.03 -7.76 15.10
C GLU A 168 11.29 -8.53 14.65
N GLY A 169 11.69 -8.44 13.39
CA GLY A 169 12.85 -9.16 12.84
C GLY A 169 12.64 -10.65 12.66
N ARG A 170 11.37 -11.12 12.57
CA ARG A 170 11.05 -12.55 12.42
C ARG A 170 11.18 -13.03 10.96
N GLY A 171 11.72 -14.24 10.78
CA GLY A 171 11.96 -14.85 9.46
C GLY A 171 10.77 -14.86 8.48
N PRO A 172 9.52 -15.19 8.90
CA PRO A 172 8.36 -15.14 8.01
C PRO A 172 8.12 -13.78 7.35
N GLY A 173 8.52 -12.69 8.01
CA GLY A 173 8.45 -11.35 7.43
C GLY A 173 9.34 -11.19 6.19
N LEU A 174 10.56 -11.72 6.20
CA LEU A 174 11.47 -11.65 5.05
C LEU A 174 10.95 -12.44 3.85
N LEU A 175 10.33 -13.59 4.09
CA LEU A 175 9.68 -14.37 3.03
C LEU A 175 8.53 -13.57 2.38
N GLY A 176 7.68 -12.97 3.20
CA GLY A 176 6.60 -12.10 2.73
C GLY A 176 7.11 -10.89 1.95
N LEU A 177 8.17 -10.22 2.44
CA LEU A 177 8.82 -9.13 1.71
C LEU A 177 9.31 -9.57 0.33
N ALA A 178 10.02 -10.70 0.25
CA ALA A 178 10.51 -11.23 -1.02
C ALA A 178 9.35 -11.53 -2.00
N LEU A 179 8.26 -12.09 -1.50
CA LEU A 179 7.05 -12.35 -2.29
C LEU A 179 6.45 -11.03 -2.85
N TYR A 180 6.28 -10.02 -2.01
CA TYR A 180 5.70 -8.74 -2.44
C TYR A 180 6.61 -7.99 -3.42
N LEU A 181 7.92 -7.99 -3.22
CA LEU A 181 8.87 -7.41 -4.16
C LEU A 181 8.82 -8.14 -5.51
N SER A 182 8.76 -9.46 -5.50
CA SER A 182 8.66 -10.28 -6.72
C SER A 182 7.35 -10.01 -7.46
N LEU A 183 6.20 -10.02 -6.78
CA LEU A 183 4.90 -9.77 -7.38
C LEU A 183 4.78 -8.35 -7.92
N SER A 184 5.27 -7.35 -7.19
CA SER A 184 5.25 -5.96 -7.63
C SER A 184 6.20 -5.74 -8.82
N GLY A 185 7.37 -6.38 -8.82
CA GLY A 185 8.32 -6.34 -9.92
C GLY A 185 7.77 -7.01 -11.18
N VAL A 186 7.25 -8.23 -11.07
CA VAL A 186 6.63 -8.96 -12.18
C VAL A 186 5.41 -8.21 -12.71
N GLY A 187 4.55 -7.70 -11.83
CA GLY A 187 3.40 -6.88 -12.21
C GLY A 187 3.79 -5.63 -12.98
N GLY A 188 4.83 -4.92 -12.52
CA GLY A 188 5.38 -3.75 -13.21
C GLY A 188 5.95 -4.08 -14.59
N ILE A 189 6.72 -5.18 -14.70
CA ILE A 189 7.29 -5.65 -15.97
C ILE A 189 6.19 -6.13 -16.93
N TRP A 190 5.22 -6.90 -16.44
CA TRP A 190 4.08 -7.36 -17.24
C TRP A 190 3.29 -6.19 -17.79
N TRP A 191 3.04 -5.19 -16.96
CA TRP A 191 2.43 -3.94 -17.38
C TRP A 191 3.25 -3.25 -18.46
N TRP A 192 4.56 -3.14 -18.29
CA TRP A 192 5.45 -2.50 -19.25
C TRP A 192 5.44 -3.18 -20.63
N LYS A 193 5.30 -4.51 -20.66
CA LYS A 193 5.32 -5.31 -21.90
C LYS A 193 3.97 -5.41 -22.60
N LYS A 194 2.86 -5.03 -21.95
CA LYS A 194 1.52 -5.18 -22.55
C LYS A 194 1.33 -4.18 -23.70
N PRO A 195 1.18 -4.63 -24.96
CA PRO A 195 1.01 -3.71 -26.09
C PRO A 195 -0.29 -2.92 -25.95
N ARG A 196 -0.29 -1.70 -26.50
CA ARG A 196 -1.28 -0.59 -26.41
C ARG A 196 -2.71 -0.92 -26.89
N ARG A 197 -3.29 -2.05 -26.55
CA ARG A 197 -4.66 -2.42 -27.01
C ARG A 197 -5.80 -1.62 -26.35
N PHE A 198 -5.50 -0.72 -25.41
CA PHE A 198 -6.52 0.05 -24.68
C PHE A 198 -6.59 1.55 -25.03
N SER A 199 -5.91 2.00 -26.09
CA SER A 199 -5.94 3.41 -26.49
C SER A 199 -6.93 3.71 -27.64
N GLY A 200 -7.95 2.89 -27.80
CA GLY A 200 -8.96 3.07 -28.83
C GLY A 200 -10.37 2.96 -28.23
N LYS A 201 -10.89 4.04 -27.65
CA LYS A 201 -12.22 4.62 -27.87
C LYS A 201 -12.42 5.81 -26.93
#